data_868426034be0b1cc70b51377876e7ce2
#
_entry.id   868426034be0b1cc70b51377876e7ce2
#
_cell.length_a   1.000
_cell.length_b   1.000
_cell.length_c   1.000
_cell.angle_alpha   90.00
_cell.angle_beta   90.00
_cell.angle_gamma   90.00
#
_symmetry.space_group_name_H-M   'P 1'
#
loop_
_entity.id
_entity.type
_entity.pdbx_description
1 polymer ?
#
loop_
_entity_poly.entity_id
_entity_poly.type
_entity_poly.pdbx_seq_one_letter_code
_entity_poly.pdbx_strand_id
1 'polypeptide(L)'
;MDQQKVSPQYVQTSLAASLTLGFQSGSFHRNAKLKGLNLLLHYEEGCSGRCHFCGLSKSRQEGPKGKTFIRVDWPLYSLEEIVERANKKDQIHRVCISMITHPKALEDTLYVIRRFKGETGLSISVLITPTLIPERKPLEAMKEAGADRVGIAIDAATPQLFDQLRGKGVGGPHQWDHYWEVVRWAVQVFGRNYVGIHLIVGLGETEKEMVETIQKGQDLGALTHLFSFFPEKGSPMEGSSPPPLGQYRRIQLSRWIINQGIGSASQIRFDDQGKLLDFGIDVLPLIEEGEVFMTSGCPGRDGKVACNRPYGNERPSGPIRNFPFKPEPEDIEEIKAQLGISGQG
;
A
#
# COMPACT_ATOMS: atom_id res chain seq x y z
N MET A 1 33.34 -3.35 -17.68
CA MET A 1 32.20 -2.42 -17.55
C MET A 1 31.34 -2.96 -16.47
N ASP A 2 31.24 -2.25 -15.35
CA ASP A 2 30.27 -2.65 -14.29
C ASP A 2 28.88 -2.62 -14.90
N GLN A 3 28.21 -3.75 -14.92
CA GLN A 3 26.81 -3.81 -15.36
C GLN A 3 25.96 -2.97 -14.40
N GLN A 4 25.26 -1.98 -14.93
CA GLN A 4 24.34 -1.17 -14.14
C GLN A 4 23.32 -2.08 -13.46
N LYS A 5 23.21 -1.97 -12.13
CA LYS A 5 22.28 -2.75 -11.32
C LYS A 5 20.90 -2.10 -11.32
N VAL A 6 20.19 -2.21 -12.44
CA VAL A 6 18.87 -1.60 -12.67
C VAL A 6 17.83 -2.65 -13.08
N SER A 7 16.54 -2.28 -13.00
CA SER A 7 15.45 -3.09 -13.52
C SER A 7 15.54 -3.30 -15.02
N PRO A 8 15.08 -4.46 -15.51
CA PRO A 8 14.37 -5.52 -14.78
C PRO A 8 15.26 -6.56 -14.09
N GLN A 9 16.60 -6.57 -14.35
CA GLN A 9 17.52 -7.58 -13.80
C GLN A 9 17.76 -7.43 -12.30
N TYR A 10 17.64 -6.23 -11.78
CA TYR A 10 17.77 -5.91 -10.36
C TYR A 10 16.52 -5.15 -9.88
N VAL A 11 15.99 -5.55 -8.74
CA VAL A 11 14.84 -4.90 -8.11
C VAL A 11 15.11 -4.70 -6.63
N GLN A 12 14.53 -3.64 -6.07
CA GLN A 12 14.52 -3.46 -4.62
C GLN A 12 13.44 -4.33 -3.98
N THR A 13 13.69 -4.79 -2.76
CA THR A 13 12.68 -5.48 -1.97
C THR A 13 12.62 -4.89 -0.58
N SER A 14 11.46 -4.99 0.11
CA SER A 14 11.35 -4.49 1.48
C SER A 14 12.32 -5.24 2.40
N LEU A 15 12.77 -4.59 3.48
CA LEU A 15 13.58 -5.24 4.50
C LEU A 15 12.91 -6.55 4.98
N ALA A 16 11.60 -6.54 5.20
CA ALA A 16 10.85 -7.73 5.60
C ALA A 16 10.95 -8.86 4.57
N ALA A 17 10.89 -8.55 3.28
CA ALA A 17 11.08 -9.55 2.22
C ALA A 17 12.54 -10.04 2.17
N SER A 18 13.51 -9.15 2.35
CA SER A 18 14.93 -9.49 2.43
C SER A 18 15.22 -10.50 3.57
N LEU A 19 14.66 -10.26 4.76
CA LEU A 19 14.76 -11.17 5.91
C LEU A 19 14.08 -12.53 5.60
N THR A 20 12.88 -12.50 5.01
CA THR A 20 12.12 -13.73 4.69
C THR A 20 12.84 -14.59 3.66
N LEU A 21 13.45 -13.97 2.67
CA LEU A 21 14.25 -14.65 1.64
C LEU A 21 15.63 -15.09 2.14
N GLY A 22 16.05 -14.68 3.34
CA GLY A 22 17.35 -15.01 3.91
C GLY A 22 18.52 -14.29 3.25
N PHE A 23 18.31 -13.13 2.67
CA PHE A 23 19.39 -12.23 2.23
C PHE A 23 20.07 -11.53 3.41
N GLN A 24 19.31 -11.29 4.47
CA GLN A 24 19.77 -10.70 5.71
C GLN A 24 19.26 -11.52 6.89
N SER A 25 19.99 -11.46 8.01
CA SER A 25 19.59 -12.08 9.28
C SER A 25 18.70 -11.12 10.06
N GLY A 26 17.69 -11.63 10.74
CA GLY A 26 16.79 -10.87 11.61
C GLY A 26 15.57 -11.67 12.02
N SER A 27 14.76 -11.07 12.87
CA SER A 27 13.52 -11.66 13.38
C SER A 27 12.37 -10.67 13.26
N PHE A 28 11.17 -11.19 13.16
CA PHE A 28 9.96 -10.39 13.18
C PHE A 28 9.40 -10.29 14.58
N HIS A 29 8.80 -9.14 14.90
CA HIS A 29 8.07 -8.95 16.13
C HIS A 29 6.97 -10.01 16.29
N ARG A 30 6.89 -10.64 17.48
CA ARG A 30 5.93 -11.72 17.79
C ARG A 30 5.92 -12.84 16.72
N ASN A 31 7.06 -13.13 16.09
CA ASN A 31 7.19 -14.14 15.04
C ASN A 31 6.22 -13.96 13.85
N ALA A 32 5.82 -12.73 13.54
CA ALA A 32 5.03 -12.41 12.36
C ALA A 32 5.68 -12.98 11.09
N LYS A 33 4.87 -13.44 10.16
CA LYS A 33 5.36 -14.02 8.90
C LYS A 33 4.96 -13.14 7.72
N LEU A 34 5.93 -12.79 6.89
CA LEU A 34 5.66 -12.17 5.61
C LEU A 34 5.25 -13.26 4.60
N LYS A 35 4.04 -13.14 4.03
CA LYS A 35 3.48 -14.09 3.06
C LYS A 35 3.49 -13.55 1.64
N GLY A 36 3.73 -12.27 1.45
CA GLY A 36 3.80 -11.59 0.16
C GLY A 36 5.08 -10.81 -0.01
N LEU A 37 5.83 -11.10 -1.07
CA LEU A 37 7.02 -10.34 -1.43
C LEU A 37 6.63 -8.98 -1.99
N ASN A 38 7.33 -7.94 -1.58
CA ASN A 38 7.16 -6.59 -2.11
C ASN A 38 8.40 -6.23 -2.92
N LEU A 39 8.24 -6.07 -4.22
CA LEU A 39 9.28 -5.64 -5.14
C LEU A 39 9.02 -4.21 -5.60
N LEU A 40 10.10 -3.48 -5.85
CA LEU A 40 10.07 -2.11 -6.36
C LEU A 40 11.08 -2.00 -7.51
N LEU A 41 10.63 -1.49 -8.63
CA LEU A 41 11.53 -1.20 -9.75
C LEU A 41 12.57 -0.15 -9.35
N HIS A 42 13.78 -0.31 -9.84
CA HIS A 42 14.93 0.51 -9.51
C HIS A 42 15.63 1.02 -10.78
N TYR A 43 15.90 2.32 -10.81
CA TYR A 43 16.68 2.99 -11.86
C TYR A 43 17.62 4.01 -11.21
N GLU A 44 18.77 4.24 -11.81
CA GLU A 44 19.76 5.22 -11.30
C GLU A 44 19.20 6.64 -11.30
N GLU A 45 18.40 6.98 -12.32
CA GLU A 45 17.72 8.28 -12.44
C GLU A 45 16.62 8.47 -11.37
N GLY A 46 16.15 7.36 -10.78
CA GLY A 46 15.09 7.33 -9.78
C GLY A 46 13.72 7.60 -10.36
N CYS A 47 12.78 7.97 -9.48
CA CYS A 47 11.41 8.31 -9.82
C CYS A 47 11.30 9.75 -10.33
N SER A 48 10.57 9.99 -11.43
CA SER A 48 10.27 11.36 -11.92
C SER A 48 9.12 12.03 -11.17
N GLY A 49 8.43 11.33 -10.26
CA GLY A 49 7.40 11.87 -9.38
C GLY A 49 7.96 12.88 -8.38
N ARG A 50 7.11 13.81 -7.95
CA ARG A 50 7.45 14.87 -6.97
C ARG A 50 6.58 14.81 -5.71
N CYS A 51 6.14 13.60 -5.34
CA CYS A 51 5.28 13.41 -4.18
C CYS A 51 5.99 13.86 -2.89
N HIS A 52 5.41 14.84 -2.18
CA HIS A 52 6.03 15.47 -1.00
C HIS A 52 6.18 14.53 0.21
N PHE A 53 5.40 13.47 0.26
CA PHE A 53 5.43 12.46 1.32
C PHE A 53 6.33 11.25 1.02
N CYS A 54 6.98 11.21 -0.16
CA CYS A 54 7.66 10.00 -0.64
C CYS A 54 9.18 10.11 -0.56
N GLY A 55 9.83 9.12 0.00
CA GLY A 55 11.30 9.02 0.07
C GLY A 55 11.99 8.86 -1.29
N LEU A 56 11.25 8.49 -2.36
CA LEU A 56 11.78 8.37 -3.72
C LEU A 56 11.57 9.63 -4.57
N SER A 57 10.93 10.65 -4.02
CA SER A 57 10.57 11.86 -4.73
C SER A 57 11.77 12.61 -5.28
N LYS A 58 11.62 13.18 -6.49
CA LYS A 58 12.57 14.19 -7.01
C LYS A 58 12.66 15.46 -6.18
N SER A 59 11.62 15.76 -5.38
CA SER A 59 11.61 16.92 -4.49
C SER A 59 12.44 16.73 -3.22
N ARG A 60 13.02 15.57 -3.00
CA ARG A 60 13.90 15.30 -1.87
C ARG A 60 15.22 16.07 -1.97
N GLN A 61 15.64 16.71 -0.87
CA GLN A 61 16.84 17.56 -0.82
C GLN A 61 18.15 16.76 -0.85
N GLU A 62 18.17 15.53 -0.34
CA GLU A 62 19.33 14.64 -0.34
C GLU A 62 19.32 13.77 -1.59
N GLY A 63 20.50 13.60 -2.22
CA GLY A 63 20.69 12.75 -3.41
C GLY A 63 20.30 11.27 -3.19
N PRO A 64 20.56 10.40 -4.17
CA PRO A 64 20.06 9.01 -4.15
C PRO A 64 20.62 8.11 -3.03
N LYS A 65 21.72 8.49 -2.37
CA LYS A 65 22.32 7.70 -1.30
C LYS A 65 21.51 7.82 0.00
N GLY A 66 21.16 6.68 0.60
CA GLY A 66 20.40 6.62 1.86
C GLY A 66 18.89 6.78 1.72
N LYS A 67 18.34 6.60 0.51
CA LYS A 67 16.89 6.62 0.30
C LYS A 67 16.23 5.40 0.96
N THR A 68 15.38 5.66 1.94
CA THR A 68 14.39 4.69 2.41
C THR A 68 13.11 4.87 1.60
N PHE A 69 12.42 3.77 1.35
CA PHE A 69 11.06 3.82 0.83
C PHE A 69 10.12 3.39 1.96
N ILE A 70 9.43 4.36 2.52
CA ILE A 70 8.52 4.16 3.66
C ILE A 70 9.23 3.49 4.86
N ARG A 71 9.90 4.30 5.70
CA ARG A 71 10.41 3.97 7.05
C ARG A 71 11.50 2.91 7.16
N VAL A 72 11.65 2.02 6.18
CA VAL A 72 12.59 0.89 6.22
C VAL A 72 13.46 0.85 4.96
N ASP A 73 14.59 0.19 5.05
CA ASP A 73 15.47 -0.01 3.91
C ASP A 73 14.82 -0.92 2.85
N TRP A 74 15.12 -0.60 1.61
CA TRP A 74 14.73 -1.39 0.46
C TRP A 74 16.00 -1.79 -0.32
N PRO A 75 16.70 -2.85 0.14
CA PRO A 75 17.93 -3.31 -0.50
C PRO A 75 17.67 -3.83 -1.91
N LEU A 76 18.70 -3.73 -2.74
CA LEU A 76 18.72 -4.12 -4.15
C LEU A 76 19.30 -5.52 -4.30
N TYR A 77 18.59 -6.40 -5.01
CA TYR A 77 19.04 -7.77 -5.32
C TYR A 77 18.77 -8.11 -6.78
N SER A 78 19.45 -9.15 -7.30
CA SER A 78 19.12 -9.66 -8.62
C SER A 78 17.74 -10.32 -8.62
N LEU A 79 16.99 -10.14 -9.69
CA LEU A 79 15.68 -10.74 -9.86
C LEU A 79 15.77 -12.27 -9.84
N GLU A 80 16.83 -12.81 -10.43
CA GLU A 80 17.11 -14.25 -10.48
C GLU A 80 17.23 -14.85 -9.07
N GLU A 81 18.07 -14.25 -8.20
CA GLU A 81 18.22 -14.71 -6.81
C GLU A 81 16.92 -14.61 -6.01
N ILE A 82 16.12 -13.54 -6.24
CA ILE A 82 14.82 -13.39 -5.59
C ILE A 82 13.88 -14.51 -5.99
N VAL A 83 13.78 -14.83 -7.29
CA VAL A 83 12.93 -15.90 -7.82
C VAL A 83 13.38 -17.26 -7.28
N GLU A 84 14.67 -17.56 -7.33
CA GLU A 84 15.23 -18.81 -6.81
C GLU A 84 14.91 -19.00 -5.32
N ARG A 85 15.13 -17.97 -4.50
CA ARG A 85 14.87 -18.03 -3.07
C ARG A 85 13.38 -18.06 -2.74
N ALA A 86 12.54 -17.38 -3.52
CA ALA A 86 11.09 -17.41 -3.36
C ALA A 86 10.52 -18.83 -3.54
N ASN A 87 11.04 -19.58 -4.51
CA ASN A 87 10.66 -21.00 -4.74
C ASN A 87 11.00 -21.94 -3.58
N LYS A 88 11.94 -21.57 -2.72
CA LYS A 88 12.37 -22.36 -1.55
C LYS A 88 11.60 -21.99 -0.26
N LYS A 89 10.58 -21.12 -0.35
CA LYS A 89 9.85 -20.58 0.81
C LYS A 89 8.34 -20.83 0.70
N ASP A 90 7.88 -21.93 1.28
CA ASP A 90 6.47 -22.36 1.25
C ASP A 90 5.51 -21.31 1.83
N GLN A 91 5.99 -20.48 2.77
CA GLN A 91 5.18 -19.42 3.39
C GLN A 91 4.89 -18.25 2.45
N ILE A 92 5.56 -18.14 1.30
CA ILE A 92 5.33 -17.07 0.33
C ILE A 92 4.22 -17.51 -0.63
N HIS A 93 3.16 -16.73 -0.71
CA HIS A 93 1.98 -17.02 -1.54
C HIS A 93 1.73 -16.01 -2.64
N ARG A 94 2.40 -14.84 -2.59
CA ARG A 94 2.20 -13.75 -3.54
C ARG A 94 3.47 -12.93 -3.74
N VAL A 95 3.60 -12.34 -4.91
CA VAL A 95 4.52 -11.24 -5.18
C VAL A 95 3.74 -10.01 -5.60
N CYS A 96 4.14 -8.83 -5.09
CA CYS A 96 3.62 -7.53 -5.50
C CYS A 96 4.74 -6.73 -6.14
N ILE A 97 4.61 -6.42 -7.43
CA ILE A 97 5.59 -5.67 -8.22
C ILE A 97 5.13 -4.22 -8.26
N SER A 98 5.97 -3.31 -7.78
CA SER A 98 5.63 -1.88 -7.70
C SER A 98 6.42 -1.08 -8.71
N MET A 99 5.69 -0.29 -9.48
CA MET A 99 6.26 0.69 -10.41
C MET A 99 6.71 1.95 -9.66
N ILE A 100 7.73 2.61 -10.20
CA ILE A 100 7.98 4.04 -9.99
C ILE A 100 7.68 4.79 -11.29
N THR A 101 7.54 6.11 -11.24
CA THR A 101 7.31 6.91 -12.45
C THR A 101 8.61 7.04 -13.24
N HIS A 102 8.81 6.13 -14.19
CA HIS A 102 10.00 6.06 -15.04
C HIS A 102 9.60 5.50 -16.43
N PRO A 103 10.18 5.99 -17.56
CA PRO A 103 9.76 5.58 -18.92
C PRO A 103 9.82 4.07 -19.18
N LYS A 104 10.79 3.36 -18.60
CA LYS A 104 10.94 1.90 -18.77
C LYS A 104 10.04 1.08 -17.85
N ALA A 105 9.36 1.69 -16.86
CA ALA A 105 8.71 0.94 -15.79
C ALA A 105 7.59 0.02 -16.27
N LEU A 106 6.87 0.39 -17.34
CA LEU A 106 5.83 -0.46 -17.89
C LEU A 106 6.40 -1.76 -18.49
N GLU A 107 7.41 -1.64 -19.33
CA GLU A 107 8.08 -2.76 -19.99
C GLU A 107 8.74 -3.70 -18.96
N ASP A 108 9.46 -3.12 -18.00
CA ASP A 108 10.16 -3.88 -16.95
C ASP A 108 9.17 -4.56 -16.00
N THR A 109 8.02 -3.94 -15.72
CA THR A 109 6.95 -4.59 -14.95
C THR A 109 6.44 -5.84 -15.68
N LEU A 110 6.17 -5.75 -16.97
CA LEU A 110 5.73 -6.89 -17.78
C LEU A 110 6.79 -8.01 -17.81
N TYR A 111 8.07 -7.64 -17.89
CA TYR A 111 9.15 -8.61 -17.83
C TYR A 111 9.16 -9.35 -16.48
N VAL A 112 9.09 -8.63 -15.36
CA VAL A 112 9.10 -9.21 -14.01
C VAL A 112 7.86 -10.09 -13.78
N ILE A 113 6.66 -9.67 -14.26
CA ILE A 113 5.45 -10.51 -14.20
C ILE A 113 5.67 -11.85 -14.90
N ARG A 114 6.17 -11.83 -16.14
CA ARG A 114 6.41 -13.05 -16.93
C ARG A 114 7.42 -13.97 -16.26
N ARG A 115 8.50 -13.43 -15.68
CA ARG A 115 9.49 -14.20 -14.94
C ARG A 115 8.86 -14.94 -13.76
N PHE A 116 8.12 -14.23 -12.89
CA PHE A 116 7.43 -14.87 -11.77
C PHE A 116 6.36 -15.86 -12.23
N LYS A 117 5.61 -15.54 -13.28
CA LYS A 117 4.57 -16.43 -13.82
C LYS A 117 5.13 -17.72 -14.39
N GLY A 118 6.26 -17.65 -15.08
CA GLY A 118 6.91 -18.81 -15.70
C GLY A 118 7.72 -19.67 -14.73
N GLU A 119 8.26 -19.07 -13.68
CA GLU A 119 9.26 -19.73 -12.82
C GLU A 119 8.75 -20.02 -11.40
N THR A 120 7.59 -19.48 -11.02
CA THR A 120 7.00 -19.70 -9.69
C THR A 120 5.51 -20.05 -9.78
N GLY A 121 4.99 -20.65 -8.72
CA GLY A 121 3.52 -20.80 -8.58
C GLY A 121 2.86 -19.64 -7.82
N LEU A 122 3.51 -18.50 -7.63
CA LEU A 122 2.99 -17.40 -6.83
C LEU A 122 1.86 -16.66 -7.54
N SER A 123 0.89 -16.17 -6.77
CA SER A 123 -0.05 -15.16 -7.23
C SER A 123 0.69 -13.83 -7.45
N ILE A 124 0.31 -13.06 -8.47
CA ILE A 124 1.03 -11.85 -8.86
C ILE A 124 0.09 -10.64 -8.81
N SER A 125 0.46 -9.64 -8.02
CA SER A 125 -0.17 -8.33 -8.07
C SER A 125 0.82 -7.27 -8.54
N VAL A 126 0.31 -6.23 -9.15
CA VAL A 126 1.09 -5.06 -9.56
C VAL A 126 0.57 -3.81 -8.86
N LEU A 127 1.46 -2.96 -8.40
CA LEU A 127 1.12 -1.62 -7.92
C LEU A 127 1.60 -0.62 -8.96
N ILE A 128 0.65 0.01 -9.64
CA ILE A 128 0.91 0.87 -10.79
C ILE A 128 0.88 2.36 -10.44
N THR A 129 1.59 3.14 -11.25
CA THR A 129 1.41 4.59 -11.32
C THR A 129 0.60 4.93 -12.58
N PRO A 130 -0.64 5.40 -12.46
CA PRO A 130 -1.50 5.73 -13.60
C PRO A 130 -0.91 6.67 -14.63
N THR A 131 0.00 7.54 -14.22
CA THR A 131 0.74 8.45 -15.13
C THR A 131 1.40 7.72 -16.30
N LEU A 132 1.72 6.44 -16.15
CA LEU A 132 2.32 5.61 -17.20
C LEU A 132 1.30 4.72 -17.92
N ILE A 133 0.01 4.88 -17.62
CA ILE A 133 -1.10 4.07 -18.19
C ILE A 133 -2.01 5.01 -19.01
N PRO A 134 -1.65 5.34 -20.25
CA PRO A 134 -2.39 6.32 -21.04
C PRO A 134 -3.73 5.78 -21.58
N GLU A 135 -3.89 4.47 -21.61
CA GLU A 135 -5.06 3.76 -22.11
C GLU A 135 -5.22 2.40 -21.41
N ARG A 136 -6.27 1.66 -21.73
CA ARG A 136 -6.57 0.36 -21.09
C ARG A 136 -5.61 -0.78 -21.46
N LYS A 137 -5.05 -0.73 -22.67
CA LYS A 137 -4.19 -1.80 -23.23
C LYS A 137 -3.01 -2.23 -22.31
N PRO A 138 -2.27 -1.35 -21.63
CA PRO A 138 -1.25 -1.77 -20.67
C PRO A 138 -1.79 -2.63 -19.52
N LEU A 139 -3.01 -2.38 -19.04
CA LEU A 139 -3.64 -3.19 -18.00
C LEU A 139 -4.00 -4.59 -18.52
N GLU A 140 -4.49 -4.67 -19.75
CA GLU A 140 -4.75 -5.95 -20.44
C GLU A 140 -3.46 -6.76 -20.57
N ALA A 141 -2.38 -6.12 -21.03
CA ALA A 141 -1.08 -6.76 -21.16
C ALA A 141 -0.53 -7.28 -19.81
N MET A 142 -0.73 -6.55 -18.69
CA MET A 142 -0.34 -7.03 -17.36
C MET A 142 -1.14 -8.27 -16.95
N LYS A 143 -2.44 -8.29 -17.21
CA LYS A 143 -3.31 -9.45 -16.93
C LYS A 143 -2.91 -10.65 -17.77
N GLU A 144 -2.70 -10.48 -19.06
CA GLU A 144 -2.22 -11.52 -19.98
C GLU A 144 -0.84 -12.06 -19.59
N ALA A 145 0.05 -11.20 -19.13
CA ALA A 145 1.37 -11.59 -18.63
C ALA A 145 1.29 -12.45 -17.34
N GLY A 146 0.16 -12.42 -16.63
CA GLY A 146 -0.09 -13.28 -15.46
C GLY A 146 -0.39 -12.56 -14.15
N ALA A 147 -0.53 -11.23 -14.14
CA ALA A 147 -1.02 -10.52 -12.96
C ALA A 147 -2.51 -10.83 -12.74
N ASP A 148 -2.88 -11.18 -11.51
CA ASP A 148 -4.27 -11.47 -11.13
C ASP A 148 -4.94 -10.28 -10.41
N ARG A 149 -4.15 -9.32 -9.92
CA ARG A 149 -4.64 -8.12 -9.21
C ARG A 149 -3.79 -6.91 -9.55
N VAL A 150 -4.43 -5.74 -9.44
CA VAL A 150 -3.75 -4.46 -9.62
C VAL A 150 -4.08 -3.52 -8.47
N GLY A 151 -3.06 -2.83 -7.95
CA GLY A 151 -3.16 -1.75 -7.00
C GLY A 151 -2.87 -0.41 -7.67
N ILE A 152 -3.58 0.63 -7.26
CA ILE A 152 -3.43 1.99 -7.76
C ILE A 152 -3.16 2.92 -6.57
N ALA A 153 -1.99 3.55 -6.58
CA ALA A 153 -1.57 4.46 -5.52
C ALA A 153 -2.22 5.84 -5.71
N ILE A 154 -3.50 5.97 -5.31
CA ILE A 154 -4.21 7.26 -5.25
C ILE A 154 -3.56 8.15 -4.19
N ASP A 155 -3.27 7.59 -3.03
CA ASP A 155 -2.62 8.12 -1.85
C ASP A 155 -3.42 9.22 -1.13
N ALA A 156 -3.84 10.31 -1.81
CA ALA A 156 -4.58 11.40 -1.21
C ALA A 156 -6.11 11.18 -1.29
N ALA A 157 -6.85 11.75 -0.32
CA ALA A 157 -8.30 11.60 -0.23
C ALA A 157 -9.08 12.64 -1.06
N THR A 158 -8.48 13.75 -1.42
CA THR A 158 -9.16 14.82 -2.18
C THR A 158 -8.36 15.27 -3.39
N PRO A 159 -9.01 15.84 -4.43
CA PRO A 159 -8.30 16.38 -5.58
C PRO A 159 -7.36 17.52 -5.20
N GLN A 160 -7.72 18.33 -4.19
CA GLN A 160 -6.90 19.44 -3.70
C GLN A 160 -5.61 18.94 -3.06
N LEU A 161 -5.69 17.97 -2.12
CA LEU A 161 -4.52 17.36 -1.50
C LEU A 161 -3.66 16.60 -2.51
N PHE A 162 -4.31 15.89 -3.43
CA PHE A 162 -3.59 15.21 -4.51
C PHE A 162 -2.76 16.18 -5.33
N ASP A 163 -3.35 17.31 -5.74
CA ASP A 163 -2.64 18.32 -6.52
C ASP A 163 -1.50 18.96 -5.72
N GLN A 164 -1.77 19.36 -4.47
CA GLN A 164 -0.81 20.01 -3.59
C GLN A 164 0.37 19.11 -3.19
N LEU A 165 0.18 17.80 -3.11
CA LEU A 165 1.18 16.88 -2.58
C LEU A 165 1.88 16.02 -3.63
N ARG A 166 1.29 15.84 -4.82
CA ARG A 166 1.87 14.99 -5.86
C ARG A 166 1.53 15.39 -7.30
N GLY A 167 0.56 16.29 -7.49
CA GLY A 167 0.10 16.75 -8.79
C GLY A 167 0.80 18.01 -9.28
N LYS A 168 0.05 18.86 -9.99
CA LYS A 168 0.54 20.10 -10.60
C LYS A 168 1.05 21.11 -9.56
N GLY A 169 0.44 21.15 -8.37
CA GLY A 169 0.81 22.08 -7.29
C GLY A 169 2.26 21.92 -6.83
N VAL A 170 2.86 20.74 -7.02
CA VAL A 170 4.29 20.45 -6.74
C VAL A 170 5.12 20.28 -8.01
N GLY A 171 4.59 20.66 -9.17
CA GLY A 171 5.21 20.41 -10.47
C GLY A 171 5.35 18.91 -10.79
N GLY A 172 4.49 18.08 -10.21
CA GLY A 172 4.46 16.64 -10.44
C GLY A 172 3.63 16.26 -11.68
N PRO A 173 3.84 15.05 -12.23
CA PRO A 173 3.17 14.61 -13.46
C PRO A 173 1.80 13.97 -13.22
N HIS A 174 1.40 13.79 -11.97
CA HIS A 174 0.21 13.03 -11.62
C HIS A 174 -1.06 13.87 -11.75
N GLN A 175 -2.16 13.28 -12.21
CA GLN A 175 -3.45 13.94 -12.44
C GLN A 175 -4.57 13.14 -11.78
N TRP A 176 -5.33 13.80 -10.90
CA TRP A 176 -6.40 13.18 -10.10
C TRP A 176 -7.45 12.45 -10.96
N ASP A 177 -8.01 13.13 -11.95
CA ASP A 177 -9.08 12.56 -12.77
C ASP A 177 -8.61 11.36 -13.59
N HIS A 178 -7.39 11.43 -14.12
CA HIS A 178 -6.78 10.33 -14.84
C HIS A 178 -6.55 9.10 -13.92
N TYR A 179 -6.17 9.32 -12.65
CA TYR A 179 -6.02 8.22 -11.69
C TYR A 179 -7.33 7.46 -11.48
N TRP A 180 -8.45 8.18 -11.34
CA TRP A 180 -9.77 7.56 -11.21
C TRP A 180 -10.29 6.94 -12.52
N GLU A 181 -9.90 7.48 -13.66
CA GLU A 181 -10.17 6.85 -14.96
C GLU A 181 -9.45 5.51 -15.08
N VAL A 182 -8.17 5.43 -14.69
CA VAL A 182 -7.41 4.17 -14.66
C VAL A 182 -8.01 3.17 -13.66
N VAL A 183 -8.59 3.61 -12.53
CA VAL A 183 -9.35 2.71 -11.64
C VAL A 183 -10.52 2.07 -12.37
N ARG A 184 -11.32 2.84 -13.16
CA ARG A 184 -12.43 2.30 -13.94
C ARG A 184 -11.94 1.28 -14.99
N TRP A 185 -10.89 1.62 -15.74
CA TRP A 185 -10.29 0.68 -16.71
C TRP A 185 -9.79 -0.59 -16.02
N ALA A 186 -9.13 -0.45 -14.88
CA ALA A 186 -8.63 -1.58 -14.12
C ALA A 186 -9.77 -2.51 -13.67
N VAL A 187 -10.89 -1.96 -13.20
CA VAL A 187 -12.06 -2.77 -12.80
C VAL A 187 -12.67 -3.48 -14.04
N GLN A 188 -12.72 -2.83 -15.20
CA GLN A 188 -13.17 -3.48 -16.43
C GLN A 188 -12.26 -4.64 -16.86
N VAL A 189 -10.95 -4.50 -16.68
CA VAL A 189 -9.96 -5.53 -17.08
C VAL A 189 -9.87 -6.64 -16.04
N PHE A 190 -9.66 -6.33 -14.76
CA PHE A 190 -9.39 -7.31 -13.72
C PHE A 190 -10.68 -7.84 -13.05
N GLY A 191 -11.75 -7.06 -13.04
CA GLY A 191 -13.02 -7.37 -12.37
C GLY A 191 -13.18 -6.66 -11.03
N ARG A 192 -14.41 -6.63 -10.51
CA ARG A 192 -14.73 -6.08 -9.18
C ARG A 192 -13.99 -6.87 -8.10
N ASN A 193 -13.49 -6.16 -7.09
CA ASN A 193 -12.72 -6.70 -5.96
C ASN A 193 -11.33 -7.29 -6.33
N TYR A 194 -10.90 -7.17 -7.59
CA TYR A 194 -9.55 -7.50 -8.05
C TYR A 194 -8.66 -6.25 -8.23
N VAL A 195 -9.22 -5.09 -8.00
CA VAL A 195 -8.52 -3.80 -8.01
C VAL A 195 -8.43 -3.26 -6.60
N GLY A 196 -7.26 -2.79 -6.19
CA GLY A 196 -7.04 -2.12 -4.92
C GLY A 196 -6.69 -0.65 -5.12
N ILE A 197 -7.29 0.27 -4.37
CA ILE A 197 -6.77 1.63 -4.24
C ILE A 197 -5.98 1.75 -2.94
N HIS A 198 -4.84 2.40 -2.99
CA HIS A 198 -4.04 2.70 -1.81
C HIS A 198 -4.32 4.14 -1.39
N LEU A 199 -4.61 4.34 -0.10
CA LEU A 199 -4.80 5.65 0.51
C LEU A 199 -3.87 5.79 1.73
N ILE A 200 -3.34 6.99 1.92
CA ILE A 200 -2.47 7.33 3.06
C ILE A 200 -3.26 8.23 4.00
N VAL A 201 -3.53 7.76 5.20
CA VAL A 201 -4.19 8.54 6.25
C VAL A 201 -3.19 9.49 6.88
N GLY A 202 -3.54 10.76 7.00
CA GLY A 202 -2.75 11.80 7.67
C GLY A 202 -1.96 12.70 6.72
N LEU A 203 -2.40 12.84 5.48
CA LEU A 203 -1.84 13.82 4.53
C LEU A 203 -2.46 15.22 4.65
N GLY A 204 -3.45 15.40 5.53
CA GLY A 204 -4.16 16.67 5.75
C GLY A 204 -5.67 16.61 5.50
N GLU A 205 -6.17 15.44 5.12
CA GLU A 205 -7.60 15.18 4.93
C GLU A 205 -8.35 15.07 6.27
N THR A 206 -9.64 15.37 6.23
CA THR A 206 -10.58 15.04 7.30
C THR A 206 -10.95 13.54 7.25
N GLU A 207 -11.46 13.00 8.35
CA GLU A 207 -11.97 11.63 8.38
C GLU A 207 -13.14 11.43 7.40
N LYS A 208 -14.00 12.45 7.24
CA LYS A 208 -15.09 12.46 6.28
C LYS A 208 -14.60 12.30 4.84
N GLU A 209 -13.65 13.13 4.42
CA GLU A 209 -13.06 13.06 3.08
C GLU A 209 -12.42 11.71 2.78
N MET A 210 -11.73 11.14 3.78
CA MET A 210 -11.15 9.81 3.65
C MET A 210 -12.23 8.73 3.47
N VAL A 211 -13.29 8.76 4.29
CA VAL A 211 -14.41 7.81 4.22
C VAL A 211 -15.17 7.91 2.91
N GLU A 212 -15.44 9.13 2.43
CA GLU A 212 -16.09 9.37 1.14
C GLU A 212 -15.23 8.85 -0.03
N THR A 213 -13.92 8.96 0.06
CA THR A 213 -13.00 8.42 -0.96
C THR A 213 -12.92 6.90 -0.92
N ILE A 214 -12.97 6.28 0.26
CA ILE A 214 -13.11 4.83 0.40
C ILE A 214 -14.41 4.35 -0.26
N GLN A 215 -15.53 5.03 -0.01
CA GLN A 215 -16.82 4.72 -0.63
C GLN A 215 -16.76 4.83 -2.15
N LYS A 216 -16.19 5.92 -2.66
CA LYS A 216 -16.00 6.09 -4.11
C LYS A 216 -15.23 4.93 -4.75
N GLY A 217 -14.18 4.42 -4.07
CA GLY A 217 -13.47 3.23 -4.51
C GLY A 217 -14.37 2.00 -4.58
N GLN A 218 -15.12 1.73 -3.52
CA GLN A 218 -16.05 0.61 -3.41
C GLN A 218 -17.15 0.66 -4.46
N ASP A 219 -17.74 1.84 -4.72
CA ASP A 219 -18.78 2.04 -5.71
C ASP A 219 -18.28 1.67 -7.12
N LEU A 220 -17.03 2.03 -7.43
CA LEU A 220 -16.37 1.64 -8.68
C LEU A 220 -16.02 0.14 -8.73
N GLY A 221 -16.00 -0.57 -7.60
CA GLY A 221 -15.63 -1.98 -7.50
C GLY A 221 -14.19 -2.23 -7.12
N ALA A 222 -13.51 -1.24 -6.55
CA ALA A 222 -12.17 -1.36 -6.02
C ALA A 222 -12.18 -1.43 -4.49
N LEU A 223 -11.32 -2.27 -3.91
CA LEU A 223 -11.11 -2.35 -2.47
C LEU A 223 -10.08 -1.31 -2.03
N THR A 224 -10.25 -0.76 -0.84
CA THR A 224 -9.28 0.19 -0.26
C THR A 224 -8.28 -0.50 0.65
N HIS A 225 -7.00 -0.18 0.49
CA HIS A 225 -5.90 -0.55 1.36
C HIS A 225 -5.29 0.71 1.99
N LEU A 226 -5.19 0.73 3.32
CA LEU A 226 -4.75 1.91 4.07
C LEU A 226 -3.28 1.84 4.46
N PHE A 227 -2.62 2.99 4.33
CA PHE A 227 -1.31 3.27 4.88
C PHE A 227 -1.41 4.45 5.85
N SER A 228 -0.62 4.45 6.91
CA SER A 228 -0.45 5.62 7.75
C SER A 228 0.65 6.50 7.19
N PHE A 229 0.40 7.80 7.09
CA PHE A 229 1.46 8.76 6.78
C PHE A 229 2.61 8.63 7.78
N PHE A 230 3.80 8.73 7.27
CA PHE A 230 5.04 8.80 8.03
C PHE A 230 5.97 9.83 7.39
N PRO A 231 6.54 10.78 8.18
CA PRO A 231 7.45 11.79 7.65
C PRO A 231 8.78 11.14 7.24
N GLU A 232 9.01 11.07 5.93
CA GLU A 232 10.26 10.56 5.39
C GLU A 232 11.35 11.63 5.46
N LYS A 233 12.53 11.23 5.96
CA LYS A 233 13.69 12.13 6.05
C LYS A 233 14.07 12.67 4.67
N GLY A 234 14.31 13.97 4.59
CA GLY A 234 14.66 14.69 3.36
C GLY A 234 13.45 14.95 2.43
N SER A 235 12.25 14.46 2.74
CA SER A 235 11.05 14.83 2.00
C SER A 235 10.52 16.19 2.43
N PRO A 236 9.76 16.92 1.57
CA PRO A 236 9.13 18.18 1.96
C PRO A 236 8.22 18.08 3.19
N MET A 237 7.68 16.90 3.50
CA MET A 237 6.84 16.64 4.67
C MET A 237 7.60 16.04 5.87
N GLU A 238 8.94 16.09 5.89
CA GLU A 238 9.75 15.56 7.01
C GLU A 238 9.35 16.14 8.38
N GLY A 239 8.94 17.41 8.41
CA GLY A 239 8.51 18.10 9.63
C GLY A 239 7.06 17.86 10.05
N SER A 240 6.29 17.09 9.28
CA SER A 240 4.89 16.81 9.58
C SER A 240 4.74 15.66 10.58
N SER A 241 3.60 15.62 11.30
CA SER A 241 3.31 14.55 12.26
C SER A 241 2.52 13.41 11.61
N PRO A 242 2.74 12.15 12.03
CA PRO A 242 1.84 11.04 11.68
C PRO A 242 0.43 11.28 12.23
N PRO A 243 -0.61 10.67 11.64
CA PRO A 243 -1.96 10.80 12.16
C PRO A 243 -2.05 10.18 13.57
N PRO A 244 -2.89 10.74 14.47
CA PRO A 244 -3.19 10.12 15.75
C PRO A 244 -3.71 8.68 15.56
N LEU A 245 -3.36 7.77 16.47
CA LEU A 245 -3.78 6.37 16.37
C LEU A 245 -5.30 6.22 16.37
N GLY A 246 -6.01 6.98 17.20
CA GLY A 246 -7.48 6.94 17.23
C GLY A 246 -8.10 7.32 15.88
N GLN A 247 -7.56 8.33 15.18
CA GLN A 247 -7.98 8.65 13.81
C GLN A 247 -7.74 7.48 12.88
N TYR A 248 -6.54 6.90 12.92
CA TYR A 248 -6.21 5.76 12.05
C TYR A 248 -7.15 4.57 12.31
N ARG A 249 -7.47 4.25 13.59
CA ARG A 249 -8.40 3.18 13.97
C ARG A 249 -9.81 3.42 13.46
N ARG A 250 -10.33 4.66 13.56
CA ARG A 250 -11.66 4.99 13.03
C ARG A 250 -11.71 4.81 11.50
N ILE A 251 -10.66 5.19 10.79
CA ILE A 251 -10.58 4.97 9.35
C ILE A 251 -10.43 3.48 9.00
N GLN A 252 -9.71 2.67 9.79
CA GLN A 252 -9.67 1.22 9.60
C GLN A 252 -11.04 0.57 9.74
N LEU A 253 -11.81 0.96 10.77
CA LEU A 253 -13.20 0.51 10.96
C LEU A 253 -14.08 0.91 9.77
N SER A 254 -14.07 2.18 9.38
CA SER A 254 -14.85 2.67 8.23
C SER A 254 -14.49 1.93 6.94
N ARG A 255 -13.20 1.73 6.67
CA ARG A 255 -12.74 0.96 5.52
C ARG A 255 -13.24 -0.48 5.56
N TRP A 256 -13.22 -1.13 6.71
CA TRP A 256 -13.74 -2.49 6.86
C TRP A 256 -15.24 -2.55 6.58
N ILE A 257 -16.02 -1.69 7.24
CA ILE A 257 -17.48 -1.58 7.07
C ILE A 257 -17.84 -1.43 5.59
N ILE A 258 -17.18 -0.52 4.87
CA ILE A 258 -17.46 -0.25 3.46
C ILE A 258 -16.97 -1.39 2.57
N ASN A 259 -15.74 -1.86 2.72
CA ASN A 259 -15.18 -2.91 1.86
C ASN A 259 -15.90 -4.26 2.02
N GLN A 260 -16.45 -4.56 3.21
CA GLN A 260 -17.23 -5.78 3.45
C GLN A 260 -18.72 -5.61 3.10
N GLY A 261 -19.16 -4.41 2.72
CA GLY A 261 -20.56 -4.14 2.41
C GLY A 261 -21.49 -4.24 3.64
N ILE A 262 -20.95 -4.10 4.86
CA ILE A 262 -21.72 -4.10 6.10
C ILE A 262 -22.49 -2.79 6.25
N GLY A 263 -21.93 -1.70 5.74
CA GLY A 263 -22.51 -0.37 5.76
C GLY A 263 -21.88 0.52 4.68
N SER A 264 -22.24 1.79 4.67
CA SER A 264 -21.80 2.78 3.68
C SER A 264 -21.45 4.10 4.34
N ALA A 265 -20.71 4.96 3.62
CA ALA A 265 -20.33 6.30 4.07
C ALA A 265 -21.55 7.17 4.45
N SER A 266 -22.72 6.94 3.82
CA SER A 266 -23.94 7.70 4.10
C SER A 266 -24.55 7.43 5.47
N GLN A 267 -24.18 6.33 6.13
CA GLN A 267 -24.62 5.97 7.48
C GLN A 267 -23.71 6.53 8.57
N ILE A 268 -22.48 6.90 8.19
CA ILE A 268 -21.46 7.42 9.13
C ILE A 268 -21.72 8.90 9.39
N ARG A 269 -21.71 9.32 10.64
CA ARG A 269 -21.94 10.71 11.04
C ARG A 269 -20.61 11.38 11.43
N PHE A 270 -20.48 12.64 11.04
CA PHE A 270 -19.31 13.45 11.30
C PHE A 270 -19.70 14.77 11.98
N ASP A 271 -18.78 15.36 12.72
CA ASP A 271 -18.93 16.74 13.19
C ASP A 271 -18.66 17.78 12.08
N ASP A 272 -18.80 19.05 12.44
CA ASP A 272 -18.60 20.18 11.50
C ASP A 272 -17.13 20.29 10.99
N GLN A 273 -16.19 19.64 11.67
CA GLN A 273 -14.79 19.59 11.26
C GLN A 273 -14.46 18.30 10.47
N GLY A 274 -15.46 17.47 10.19
CA GLY A 274 -15.29 16.21 9.46
C GLY A 274 -14.67 15.08 10.25
N LYS A 275 -14.63 15.17 11.59
CA LYS A 275 -14.21 14.07 12.47
C LYS A 275 -15.40 13.13 12.67
N LEU A 276 -15.13 11.83 12.64
CA LEU A 276 -16.11 10.77 12.80
C LEU A 276 -16.69 10.75 14.24
N LEU A 277 -18.02 10.83 14.35
CA LEU A 277 -18.78 10.73 15.59
C LEU A 277 -19.45 9.37 15.80
N ASP A 278 -19.97 8.76 14.73
CA ASP A 278 -20.75 7.55 14.79
C ASP A 278 -20.63 6.76 13.49
N PHE A 279 -20.47 5.46 13.59
CA PHE A 279 -20.34 4.56 12.44
C PHE A 279 -21.70 4.16 11.81
N GLY A 280 -22.80 4.50 12.44
CA GLY A 280 -24.15 4.07 12.04
C GLY A 280 -24.47 2.60 12.29
N ILE A 281 -23.53 1.86 12.87
CA ILE A 281 -23.67 0.46 13.28
C ILE A 281 -22.91 0.22 14.59
N ASP A 282 -23.26 -0.84 15.31
CA ASP A 282 -22.47 -1.29 16.45
C ASP A 282 -21.11 -1.86 15.96
N VAL A 283 -20.03 -1.21 16.35
CA VAL A 283 -18.65 -1.61 15.97
C VAL A 283 -17.94 -2.41 17.06
N LEU A 284 -18.53 -2.56 18.25
CA LEU A 284 -17.88 -3.25 19.35
C LEU A 284 -17.52 -4.70 19.01
N PRO A 285 -18.40 -5.49 18.38
CA PRO A 285 -18.05 -6.86 17.94
C PRO A 285 -16.87 -6.89 16.95
N LEU A 286 -16.80 -5.92 16.02
CA LEU A 286 -15.69 -5.81 15.06
C LEU A 286 -14.36 -5.49 15.75
N ILE A 287 -14.42 -4.66 16.80
CA ILE A 287 -13.23 -4.31 17.60
C ILE A 287 -12.74 -5.53 18.38
N GLU A 288 -13.65 -6.25 19.03
CA GLU A 288 -13.33 -7.45 19.82
C GLU A 288 -12.81 -8.60 18.96
N GLU A 289 -13.34 -8.76 17.76
CA GLU A 289 -12.83 -9.73 16.78
C GLU A 289 -11.43 -9.38 16.28
N GLY A 290 -11.11 -8.08 16.13
CA GLY A 290 -9.78 -7.55 15.82
C GLY A 290 -9.36 -7.66 14.36
N GLU A 291 -10.03 -8.40 13.50
CA GLU A 291 -9.66 -8.59 12.08
C GLU A 291 -9.61 -7.26 11.31
N VAL A 292 -10.46 -6.30 11.67
CA VAL A 292 -10.52 -4.97 11.07
C VAL A 292 -9.18 -4.22 11.14
N PHE A 293 -8.37 -4.50 12.16
CA PHE A 293 -7.07 -3.86 12.40
C PHE A 293 -5.89 -4.60 11.76
N MET A 294 -6.16 -5.77 11.20
CA MET A 294 -5.15 -6.50 10.45
C MET A 294 -4.83 -5.83 9.12
N THR A 295 -3.63 -6.10 8.63
CA THR A 295 -3.20 -5.63 7.31
C THR A 295 -4.19 -6.10 6.24
N SER A 296 -4.80 -5.15 5.54
CA SER A 296 -5.56 -5.47 4.34
C SER A 296 -4.62 -5.60 3.14
N GLY A 297 -4.91 -6.54 2.25
CA GLY A 297 -4.06 -6.73 1.08
C GLY A 297 -4.57 -7.84 0.16
N CYS A 298 -3.87 -8.05 -0.94
CA CYS A 298 -4.22 -9.08 -1.91
C CYS A 298 -4.07 -10.48 -1.29
N PRO A 299 -5.04 -11.39 -1.51
CA PRO A 299 -4.95 -12.77 -1.03
C PRO A 299 -3.88 -13.57 -1.77
N GLY A 300 -3.36 -14.59 -1.11
CA GLY A 300 -2.51 -15.61 -1.70
C GLY A 300 -3.30 -16.70 -2.40
N ARG A 301 -2.62 -17.79 -2.77
CA ARG A 301 -3.22 -18.98 -3.38
C ARG A 301 -4.23 -19.69 -2.46
N ASP A 302 -4.10 -19.50 -1.17
CA ASP A 302 -4.98 -20.06 -0.13
C ASP A 302 -6.24 -19.21 0.13
N GLY A 303 -6.43 -18.14 -0.63
CA GLY A 303 -7.52 -17.17 -0.45
C GLY A 303 -7.37 -16.24 0.75
N LYS A 304 -6.36 -16.46 1.61
CA LYS A 304 -6.07 -15.60 2.77
C LYS A 304 -5.17 -14.44 2.38
N VAL A 305 -5.26 -13.31 3.10
CA VAL A 305 -4.39 -12.16 2.86
C VAL A 305 -2.92 -12.57 2.92
N ALA A 306 -2.21 -12.36 1.82
CA ALA A 306 -0.79 -12.62 1.69
C ALA A 306 0.02 -11.31 1.66
N CYS A 307 -0.50 -10.26 1.00
CA CYS A 307 0.16 -8.96 0.98
C CYS A 307 -0.05 -8.25 2.33
N ASN A 308 0.97 -8.25 3.17
CA ASN A 308 0.99 -7.49 4.41
C ASN A 308 2.01 -6.33 4.34
N ARG A 309 2.05 -5.68 3.18
CA ARG A 309 2.95 -4.56 2.88
C ARG A 309 2.88 -3.40 3.88
N PRO A 310 1.70 -2.95 4.37
CA PRO A 310 1.66 -1.90 5.39
C PRO A 310 2.45 -2.26 6.64
N TYR A 311 2.34 -3.51 7.12
CA TYR A 311 3.15 -3.99 8.22
C TYR A 311 4.64 -4.14 7.84
N GLY A 312 4.94 -4.67 6.66
CA GLY A 312 6.32 -4.84 6.18
C GLY A 312 7.13 -3.52 6.12
N ASN A 313 6.46 -2.38 6.14
CA ASN A 313 7.03 -1.04 6.20
C ASN A 313 6.98 -0.43 7.61
N GLU A 314 6.49 -1.12 8.64
CA GLU A 314 6.48 -0.64 10.02
C GLU A 314 7.74 -1.08 10.77
N ARG A 315 8.20 -0.20 11.67
CA ARG A 315 9.29 -0.55 12.60
C ARG A 315 8.73 -1.33 13.78
N PRO A 316 9.39 -2.40 14.24
CA PRO A 316 8.90 -3.20 15.36
C PRO A 316 8.88 -2.45 16.70
N SER A 317 9.58 -1.32 16.79
CA SER A 317 9.68 -0.48 18.01
C SER A 317 8.56 0.55 18.17
N GLY A 318 7.61 0.60 17.26
CA GLY A 318 6.49 1.54 17.33
C GLY A 318 5.16 0.84 17.57
N PRO A 319 4.12 1.59 17.95
CA PRO A 319 2.78 1.01 18.04
C PRO A 319 2.35 0.47 16.68
N ILE A 320 1.85 -0.78 16.67
CA ILE A 320 1.43 -1.45 15.44
C ILE A 320 0.15 -0.80 14.92
N ARG A 321 0.20 -0.24 13.71
CA ARG A 321 -0.97 0.31 13.03
C ARG A 321 -1.72 -0.75 12.22
N ASN A 322 -0.99 -1.65 11.58
CA ASN A 322 -1.54 -2.71 10.75
C ASN A 322 -1.00 -4.06 11.26
N PHE A 323 -1.83 -4.83 11.92
CA PHE A 323 -1.42 -6.10 12.51
C PHE A 323 -1.22 -7.16 11.42
N PRO A 324 -0.09 -7.88 11.39
CA PRO A 324 0.15 -8.98 10.46
C PRO A 324 -0.46 -10.30 10.94
N PHE A 325 -0.99 -10.30 12.15
CA PHE A 325 -1.65 -11.40 12.86
C PHE A 325 -2.89 -10.87 13.55
N LYS A 326 -3.73 -11.76 14.04
CA LYS A 326 -4.89 -11.37 14.85
C LYS A 326 -4.40 -10.67 16.13
N PRO A 327 -4.91 -9.46 16.45
CA PRO A 327 -4.58 -8.79 17.70
C PRO A 327 -4.88 -9.67 18.92
N GLU A 328 -4.00 -9.63 19.91
CA GLU A 328 -4.18 -10.29 21.20
C GLU A 328 -5.10 -9.44 22.10
N PRO A 329 -5.64 -9.98 23.20
CA PRO A 329 -6.54 -9.23 24.09
C PRO A 329 -5.97 -7.88 24.55
N GLU A 330 -4.68 -7.83 24.87
CA GLU A 330 -3.98 -6.61 25.30
C GLU A 330 -3.93 -5.57 24.17
N ASP A 331 -3.74 -6.01 22.91
CA ASP A 331 -3.78 -5.12 21.73
C ASP A 331 -5.19 -4.54 21.56
N ILE A 332 -6.23 -5.36 21.80
CA ILE A 332 -7.64 -4.91 21.69
C ILE A 332 -7.96 -3.86 22.74
N GLU A 333 -7.51 -4.03 23.98
CA GLU A 333 -7.70 -3.01 25.03
C GLU A 333 -6.97 -1.70 24.70
N GLU A 334 -5.75 -1.78 24.16
CA GLU A 334 -5.04 -0.60 23.68
C GLU A 334 -5.79 0.08 22.52
N ILE A 335 -6.34 -0.69 21.58
CA ILE A 335 -7.14 -0.18 20.46
C ILE A 335 -8.41 0.50 20.96
N LYS A 336 -9.12 -0.08 21.96
CA LYS A 336 -10.29 0.55 22.60
C LYS A 336 -9.92 1.89 23.22
N ALA A 337 -8.80 1.94 23.96
CA ALA A 337 -8.30 3.19 24.53
C ALA A 337 -7.95 4.24 23.45
N GLN A 338 -7.32 3.84 22.34
CA GLN A 338 -7.03 4.72 21.20
C GLN A 338 -8.31 5.27 20.56
N LEU A 339 -9.41 4.51 20.55
CA LEU A 339 -10.72 4.92 20.05
C LEU A 339 -11.50 5.79 21.04
N GLY A 340 -11.04 5.90 22.30
CA GLY A 340 -11.77 6.57 23.38
C GLY A 340 -12.96 5.74 23.92
N ILE A 341 -12.96 4.43 23.67
CA ILE A 341 -13.93 3.48 24.21
C ILE A 341 -13.35 2.95 25.53
N SER A 342 -13.69 3.61 26.63
CA SER A 342 -13.30 3.12 27.96
C SER A 342 -14.03 1.81 28.23
N GLY A 343 -13.33 0.78 28.68
CA GLY A 343 -13.95 -0.44 29.17
C GLY A 343 -14.93 -0.08 30.31
N GLN A 344 -16.20 -0.37 30.11
CA GLN A 344 -17.11 -0.50 31.24
C GLN A 344 -16.73 -1.81 31.91
N GLY A 345 -15.86 -1.72 32.94
CA GLY A 345 -15.57 -2.81 33.85
C GLY A 345 -16.74 -3.07 34.76
#